data_a20b37615e3ccef193b79b8176db2a6c
#
_entry.id   a20b37615e3ccef193b79b8176db2a6c
#
_cell.length_a   1.000
_cell.length_b   1.000
_cell.length_c   1.000
_cell.angle_alpha   90.00
_cell.angle_beta   90.00
_cell.angle_gamma   90.00
#
_symmetry.space_group_name_H-M   'P 1'
#
loop_
_entity.id
_entity.type
_entity.pdbx_description
1 polymer ?
#
loop_
_entity_poly.entity_id
_entity_poly.type
_entity_poly.pdbx_seq_one_letter_code
_entity_poly.pdbx_strand_id
1 'polypeptide(L)'
;MGVVVVGGGNAGIEAAVAAAGICGDVTLITLNRRRIGELSCNPAVGGVAKGTLVRELASLGGAMARSADGAELQFRMLNVSKGPAVWGPRKQQDLQLYMTLQRSELESAGVRVMEAEVLALEGPADRVTGVRTRDGLVAADAVVIAAGTFLGGRLYRGRERWSGGRVGDAAANALERHLVDRMFHVERFKTGTPARLVASTLRTDAMRVQEEDGPGYSFSGRPGDFRQAGERRTCWITFTTEETCRAAEEGMDSSPLFEGSIGGRGPRYCPSFEDKVRRFPERKSHRIFVEPMGAEGRLVYPSGLSTSLSRRTQMRMLRTVPGLERAEVARFGYAVEYGWLQRGEFDRTLRARGVENLFFAGQVCGTSGYEEAAALGLLAGANAARVAAGLQPRRPRRMRSYLGVMVDDLVGKGTREPYRLFSSRSENRLHLRQDNAPVRMGPLRRELFGRLPPWQQRWCEDLSRTEEIMRRARSGGKSLAELARRPDADASGLARICPELEAVPRDVLETAVLDRKYSGYIRRARSRSRQMERMESVRLDGIGDYMEIDLITIEARQALNRSRPRTLGEAARMPSVRHSDLEGLMIHLFGRCST
;
A
#
# COMPACT_ATOMS: atom_id res chain seq x y z
N MET A 1 26.31 -3.48 13.70
CA MET A 1 25.37 -3.98 12.66
C MET A 1 24.52 -2.79 12.23
N GLY A 2 24.89 -2.14 11.12
CA GLY A 2 24.27 -0.92 10.66
C GLY A 2 23.34 -1.15 9.46
N VAL A 3 22.12 -0.63 9.52
CA VAL A 3 21.19 -0.58 8.39
C VAL A 3 21.03 0.87 7.92
N VAL A 4 21.24 1.10 6.63
CA VAL A 4 20.96 2.40 6.00
C VAL A 4 19.66 2.31 5.19
N VAL A 5 18.75 3.25 5.45
CA VAL A 5 17.50 3.42 4.71
C VAL A 5 17.54 4.72 3.92
N VAL A 6 17.35 4.65 2.60
CA VAL A 6 17.41 5.79 1.69
C VAL A 6 16.01 6.26 1.31
N GLY A 7 15.58 7.40 1.82
CA GLY A 7 14.30 8.04 1.55
C GLY A 7 13.42 8.22 2.79
N GLY A 8 12.96 9.45 3.05
CA GLY A 8 12.13 9.83 4.22
C GLY A 8 10.61 9.79 3.99
N GLY A 9 10.13 9.04 2.97
CA GLY A 9 8.71 8.80 2.74
C GLY A 9 8.16 7.65 3.59
N ASN A 10 6.85 7.32 3.42
CA ASN A 10 6.20 6.28 4.21
C ASN A 10 6.93 4.92 4.17
N ALA A 11 7.51 4.53 3.03
CA ALA A 11 8.28 3.30 2.93
C ALA A 11 9.57 3.34 3.76
N GLY A 12 10.31 4.45 3.70
CA GLY A 12 11.56 4.58 4.44
C GLY A 12 11.36 4.66 5.96
N ILE A 13 10.33 5.37 6.40
CA ILE A 13 10.00 5.47 7.84
C ILE A 13 9.66 4.08 8.39
N GLU A 14 8.76 3.36 7.72
CA GLU A 14 8.39 2.00 8.14
C GLU A 14 9.59 1.04 8.10
N ALA A 15 10.48 1.19 7.09
CA ALA A 15 11.69 0.39 6.99
C ALA A 15 12.65 0.68 8.16
N ALA A 16 12.86 1.95 8.48
CA ALA A 16 13.75 2.34 9.56
C ALA A 16 13.22 1.92 10.94
N VAL A 17 11.94 2.14 11.22
CA VAL A 17 11.29 1.72 12.47
C VAL A 17 11.31 0.19 12.61
N ALA A 18 11.04 -0.55 11.53
CA ALA A 18 11.07 -2.00 11.55
C ALA A 18 12.50 -2.54 11.74
N ALA A 19 13.49 -1.94 11.08
CA ALA A 19 14.90 -2.32 11.26
C ALA A 19 15.37 -2.06 12.69
N ALA A 20 15.02 -0.91 13.27
CA ALA A 20 15.37 -0.57 14.66
C ALA A 20 14.77 -1.52 15.70
N GLY A 21 13.65 -2.15 15.36
CA GLY A 21 13.06 -3.22 16.20
C GLY A 21 13.87 -4.52 16.24
N ILE A 22 14.93 -4.66 15.43
CA ILE A 22 15.77 -5.85 15.30
C ILE A 22 17.25 -5.54 15.58
N CYS A 23 17.77 -4.41 15.06
CA CYS A 23 19.14 -3.95 15.25
C CYS A 23 19.16 -2.52 15.80
N GLY A 24 20.17 -2.20 16.63
CA GLY A 24 20.24 -0.90 17.32
C GLY A 24 20.85 0.26 16.50
N ASP A 25 21.46 -0.01 15.34
CA ASP A 25 22.12 1.01 14.52
C ASP A 25 21.40 1.15 13.18
N VAL A 26 20.50 2.14 13.10
CA VAL A 26 19.75 2.44 11.88
C VAL A 26 19.88 3.90 11.52
N THR A 27 20.29 4.17 10.28
CA THR A 27 20.36 5.52 9.72
C THR A 27 19.36 5.68 8.58
N LEU A 28 18.45 6.65 8.71
CA LEU A 28 17.57 7.08 7.62
C LEU A 28 18.16 8.31 6.96
N ILE A 29 18.47 8.21 5.66
CA ILE A 29 19.00 9.31 4.85
C ILE A 29 17.87 9.90 4.00
N THR A 30 17.67 11.21 4.06
CA THR A 30 16.64 11.93 3.32
C THR A 30 17.15 13.23 2.75
N LEU A 31 16.60 13.67 1.61
CA LEU A 31 16.94 14.95 0.99
C LEU A 31 16.46 16.17 1.81
N ASN A 32 15.41 15.99 2.63
CA ASN A 32 14.83 17.08 3.41
C ASN A 32 14.19 16.53 4.71
N ARG A 33 14.81 16.78 5.85
CA ARG A 33 14.34 16.35 7.18
C ARG A 33 12.97 16.93 7.55
N ARG A 34 12.70 18.17 7.11
CA ARG A 34 11.44 18.87 7.43
C ARG A 34 10.23 18.24 6.77
N ARG A 35 10.44 17.46 5.70
CA ARG A 35 9.39 16.85 4.88
C ARG A 35 9.28 15.34 5.03
N ILE A 36 9.86 14.78 6.08
CA ILE A 36 9.70 13.35 6.43
C ILE A 36 8.21 13.06 6.68
N GLY A 37 7.70 11.98 6.07
CA GLY A 37 6.32 11.53 6.22
C GLY A 37 5.27 12.34 5.47
N GLU A 38 5.64 13.32 4.64
CA GLU A 38 4.68 14.15 3.92
C GLU A 38 3.79 13.35 2.96
N LEU A 39 2.48 13.49 3.15
CA LEU A 39 1.45 12.91 2.27
C LEU A 39 1.22 13.84 1.06
N SER A 40 2.08 13.74 0.05
CA SER A 40 2.13 14.70 -1.07
C SER A 40 0.96 14.56 -2.05
N CYS A 41 0.32 13.38 -2.15
CA CYS A 41 -0.73 13.10 -3.13
C CYS A 41 -2.12 13.44 -2.57
N ASN A 42 -2.51 12.88 -1.44
CA ASN A 42 -3.79 13.16 -0.78
C ASN A 42 -3.63 13.13 0.74
N PRO A 43 -4.41 13.93 1.49
CA PRO A 43 -4.29 14.03 2.94
C PRO A 43 -5.12 12.95 3.66
N ALA A 44 -4.94 11.67 3.30
CA ALA A 44 -5.68 10.59 3.90
C ALA A 44 -4.92 9.27 3.93
N VAL A 45 -5.21 8.44 4.93
CA VAL A 45 -4.69 7.07 5.09
C VAL A 45 -5.85 6.08 5.12
N GLY A 46 -5.69 4.94 4.44
CA GLY A 46 -6.69 3.89 4.37
C GLY A 46 -7.57 3.94 3.11
N GLY A 47 -8.72 3.25 3.19
CA GLY A 47 -9.62 3.02 2.08
C GLY A 47 -9.82 1.55 1.76
N VAL A 48 -10.52 1.24 0.67
CA VAL A 48 -10.84 -0.15 0.27
C VAL A 48 -9.56 -0.96 0.07
N ALA A 49 -9.42 -2.08 0.76
CA ALA A 49 -8.23 -2.93 0.91
C ALA A 49 -7.04 -2.25 1.61
N LYS A 50 -6.83 -0.94 1.40
CA LYS A 50 -5.75 -0.17 1.99
C LYS A 50 -5.89 -0.05 3.51
N GLY A 51 -7.11 0.19 4.02
CA GLY A 51 -7.38 0.17 5.45
C GLY A 51 -7.07 -1.17 6.10
N THR A 52 -7.34 -2.29 5.40
CA THR A 52 -6.92 -3.62 5.85
C THR A 52 -5.40 -3.74 5.89
N LEU A 53 -4.70 -3.20 4.89
CA LEU A 53 -3.24 -3.21 4.85
C LEU A 53 -2.64 -2.38 6.01
N VAL A 54 -3.24 -1.24 6.37
CA VAL A 54 -2.82 -0.45 7.54
C VAL A 54 -3.00 -1.24 8.84
N ARG A 55 -4.09 -2.00 8.98
CA ARG A 55 -4.28 -2.92 10.13
C ARG A 55 -3.25 -4.05 10.15
N GLU A 56 -2.84 -4.56 8.99
CA GLU A 56 -1.75 -5.54 8.88
C GLU A 56 -0.41 -4.92 9.30
N LEU A 57 -0.13 -3.68 8.87
CA LEU A 57 1.04 -2.89 9.32
C LEU A 57 1.05 -2.71 10.85
N ALA A 58 -0.08 -2.28 11.42
CA ALA A 58 -0.23 -2.11 12.88
C ALA A 58 0.11 -3.41 13.64
N SER A 59 -0.39 -4.54 13.13
CA SER A 59 -0.15 -5.86 13.71
C SER A 59 1.31 -6.30 13.61
N LEU A 60 2.05 -5.77 12.64
CA LEU A 60 3.50 -5.96 12.50
C LEU A 60 4.32 -4.91 13.28
N GLY A 61 3.67 -3.88 13.86
CA GLY A 61 4.32 -2.84 14.65
C GLY A 61 4.67 -1.58 13.87
N GLY A 62 4.12 -1.41 12.67
CA GLY A 62 4.33 -0.23 11.82
C GLY A 62 3.88 1.09 12.46
N ALA A 63 4.49 2.18 12.04
CA ALA A 63 4.28 3.53 12.55
C ALA A 63 3.04 4.22 11.96
N MET A 64 2.72 3.95 10.69
CA MET A 64 1.64 4.61 9.94
C MET A 64 0.29 4.56 10.67
N ALA A 65 -0.06 3.42 11.26
CA ALA A 65 -1.34 3.23 11.94
C ALA A 65 -1.51 4.17 13.14
N ARG A 66 -0.46 4.29 13.98
CA ARG A 66 -0.46 5.17 15.16
C ARG A 66 -0.51 6.64 14.76
N SER A 67 0.32 7.02 13.78
CA SER A 67 0.31 8.39 13.28
C SER A 67 -1.02 8.76 12.61
N ALA A 68 -1.64 7.81 11.88
CA ALA A 68 -2.95 8.03 11.27
C ALA A 68 -4.09 8.11 12.29
N ASP A 69 -3.99 7.41 13.42
CA ASP A 69 -4.93 7.55 14.53
C ASP A 69 -4.76 8.90 15.22
N GLY A 70 -3.51 9.33 15.48
CA GLY A 70 -3.20 10.58 16.17
C GLY A 70 -3.47 11.85 15.37
N ALA A 71 -3.46 11.78 14.02
CA ALA A 71 -3.65 12.93 13.13
C ALA A 71 -5.02 12.94 12.44
N GLU A 72 -6.00 12.19 12.95
CA GLU A 72 -7.33 12.07 12.35
C GLU A 72 -8.11 13.41 12.39
N LEU A 73 -8.61 13.85 11.23
CA LEU A 73 -9.56 14.96 11.09
C LEU A 73 -11.00 14.46 10.83
N GLN A 74 -11.16 13.34 10.14
CA GLN A 74 -12.45 12.73 9.82
C GLN A 74 -12.26 11.22 9.58
N PHE A 75 -13.21 10.41 10.01
CA PHE A 75 -13.25 8.98 9.78
C PHE A 75 -14.41 8.57 8.89
N ARG A 76 -14.15 7.60 7.99
CA ARG A 76 -15.18 6.90 7.23
C ARG A 76 -14.88 5.42 7.07
N MET A 77 -15.91 4.58 7.26
CA MET A 77 -15.89 3.18 6.86
C MET A 77 -16.45 3.05 5.45
N LEU A 78 -15.60 2.74 4.48
CA LEU A 78 -16.02 2.57 3.09
C LEU A 78 -16.60 1.18 2.84
N ASN A 79 -17.50 1.07 1.85
CA ASN A 79 -18.14 -0.19 1.45
C ASN A 79 -19.01 -0.86 2.53
N VAL A 80 -19.57 -0.11 3.46
CA VAL A 80 -20.44 -0.67 4.52
C VAL A 80 -21.57 -1.49 3.93
N SER A 81 -22.24 -1.02 2.87
CA SER A 81 -23.33 -1.71 2.19
C SER A 81 -22.93 -3.02 1.49
N LYS A 82 -21.63 -3.26 1.27
CA LYS A 82 -21.09 -4.47 0.62
C LYS A 82 -20.66 -5.55 1.60
N GLY A 83 -20.80 -5.29 2.89
CA GLY A 83 -20.51 -6.22 3.98
C GLY A 83 -19.08 -6.20 4.49
N PRO A 84 -18.85 -6.76 5.70
CA PRO A 84 -17.62 -6.66 6.49
C PRO A 84 -16.36 -7.16 5.79
N ALA A 85 -16.48 -8.10 4.87
CA ALA A 85 -15.34 -8.66 4.12
C ALA A 85 -14.60 -7.62 3.24
N VAL A 86 -15.23 -6.50 2.95
CA VAL A 86 -14.67 -5.44 2.08
C VAL A 86 -14.77 -4.05 2.72
N TRP A 87 -15.07 -3.98 4.00
CA TRP A 87 -15.01 -2.72 4.75
C TRP A 87 -13.60 -2.15 4.67
N GLY A 88 -13.52 -0.87 4.37
CA GLY A 88 -12.26 -0.15 4.18
C GLY A 88 -12.22 1.11 5.05
N PRO A 89 -11.65 1.04 6.27
CA PRO A 89 -11.49 2.22 7.10
C PRO A 89 -10.59 3.25 6.41
N ARG A 90 -11.00 4.52 6.44
CA ARG A 90 -10.28 5.66 5.86
C ARG A 90 -10.34 6.84 6.81
N LYS A 91 -9.19 7.43 7.09
CA LYS A 91 -9.01 8.61 7.93
C LYS A 91 -8.42 9.76 7.14
N GLN A 92 -9.09 10.91 7.18
CA GLN A 92 -8.54 12.18 6.75
C GLN A 92 -7.51 12.65 7.77
N GLN A 93 -6.40 13.23 7.29
CA GLN A 93 -5.24 13.54 8.13
C GLN A 93 -4.97 15.03 8.23
N ASP A 94 -4.62 15.49 9.42
CA ASP A 94 -3.82 16.70 9.60
C ASP A 94 -2.39 16.40 9.16
N LEU A 95 -1.96 17.01 8.04
CA LEU A 95 -0.66 16.73 7.46
C LEU A 95 0.51 17.13 8.35
N GLN A 96 0.40 18.25 9.06
CA GLN A 96 1.49 18.73 9.92
C GLN A 96 1.63 17.83 11.15
N LEU A 97 0.51 17.50 11.78
CA LEU A 97 0.50 16.57 12.91
C LEU A 97 0.96 15.17 12.50
N TYR A 98 0.50 14.66 11.34
CA TYR A 98 0.94 13.37 10.82
C TYR A 98 2.46 13.32 10.63
N MET A 99 3.04 14.35 9.98
CA MET A 99 4.50 14.46 9.79
C MET A 99 5.26 14.54 11.12
N THR A 100 4.71 15.26 12.10
CA THR A 100 5.30 15.36 13.43
C THR A 100 5.30 14.01 14.14
N LEU A 101 4.17 13.30 14.11
CA LEU A 101 4.05 11.96 14.69
C LEU A 101 4.99 10.95 13.99
N GLN A 102 5.11 11.01 12.67
CA GLN A 102 6.05 10.16 11.93
C GLN A 102 7.52 10.41 12.33
N ARG A 103 7.91 11.66 12.59
CA ARG A 103 9.25 11.96 13.11
C ARG A 103 9.43 11.46 14.54
N SER A 104 8.42 11.62 15.37
CA SER A 104 8.43 11.08 16.75
C SER A 104 8.57 9.54 16.78
N GLU A 105 7.96 8.84 15.82
CA GLU A 105 8.13 7.38 15.68
C GLU A 105 9.58 7.00 15.38
N LEU A 106 10.27 7.76 14.51
CA LEU A 106 11.70 7.55 14.22
C LEU A 106 12.58 7.84 15.44
N GLU A 107 12.32 8.94 16.14
CA GLU A 107 13.03 9.32 17.37
C GLU A 107 12.83 8.26 18.47
N SER A 108 11.59 7.84 18.71
CA SER A 108 11.26 6.82 19.70
C SER A 108 11.86 5.45 19.39
N ALA A 109 12.10 5.15 18.10
CA ALA A 109 12.78 3.95 17.65
C ALA A 109 14.33 4.06 17.71
N GLY A 110 14.88 5.23 18.06
CA GLY A 110 16.33 5.46 18.10
C GLY A 110 16.98 5.56 16.70
N VAL A 111 16.20 5.89 15.67
CA VAL A 111 16.72 6.02 14.30
C VAL A 111 17.48 7.32 14.13
N ARG A 112 18.73 7.23 13.68
CA ARG A 112 19.51 8.41 13.28
C ARG A 112 19.02 8.95 11.95
N VAL A 113 18.62 10.21 11.90
CA VAL A 113 18.19 10.89 10.67
C VAL A 113 19.30 11.78 10.12
N MET A 114 19.71 11.52 8.89
CA MET A 114 20.73 12.28 8.15
C MET A 114 20.08 13.00 6.95
N GLU A 115 20.30 14.31 6.82
CA GLU A 115 19.90 15.06 5.63
C GLU A 115 21.04 15.06 4.63
N ALA A 116 20.92 14.25 3.57
CA ALA A 116 21.93 14.14 2.51
C ALA A 116 21.32 13.55 1.23
N GLU A 117 22.00 13.77 0.10
CA GLU A 117 21.73 13.08 -1.17
C GLU A 117 22.59 11.82 -1.26
N VAL A 118 21.95 10.67 -1.41
CA VAL A 118 22.66 9.43 -1.74
C VAL A 118 22.92 9.39 -3.24
N LEU A 119 24.19 9.28 -3.61
CA LEU A 119 24.66 9.31 -5.00
C LEU A 119 24.87 7.92 -5.58
N ALA A 120 25.40 6.99 -4.77
CA ALA A 120 25.79 5.65 -5.20
C ALA A 120 25.74 4.63 -4.06
N LEU A 121 25.69 3.36 -4.42
CA LEU A 121 25.96 2.22 -3.55
C LEU A 121 27.45 1.88 -3.62
N GLU A 122 28.05 1.55 -2.49
CA GLU A 122 29.45 1.13 -2.40
C GLU A 122 29.55 -0.37 -2.18
N GLY A 123 30.66 -0.96 -2.63
CA GLY A 123 30.94 -2.37 -2.48
C GLY A 123 30.91 -3.16 -3.79
N PRO A 124 31.25 -4.45 -3.76
CA PRO A 124 31.25 -5.34 -4.93
C PRO A 124 29.84 -5.56 -5.52
N ALA A 125 29.77 -6.24 -6.65
CA ALA A 125 28.51 -6.40 -7.40
C ALA A 125 27.44 -7.16 -6.59
N ASP A 126 27.85 -8.14 -5.81
CA ASP A 126 26.99 -9.05 -5.04
C ASP A 126 26.72 -8.61 -3.59
N ARG A 127 27.43 -7.57 -3.09
CA ARG A 127 27.29 -7.07 -1.72
C ARG A 127 27.52 -5.58 -1.60
N VAL A 128 26.65 -4.89 -0.88
CA VAL A 128 26.79 -3.46 -0.56
C VAL A 128 27.49 -3.31 0.78
N THR A 129 28.48 -2.40 0.86
CA THR A 129 29.21 -2.05 2.10
C THR A 129 28.82 -0.70 2.66
N GLY A 130 27.99 0.06 1.95
CA GLY A 130 27.50 1.36 2.35
C GLY A 130 26.92 2.17 1.19
N VAL A 131 26.64 3.43 1.45
CA VAL A 131 26.17 4.39 0.47
C VAL A 131 27.07 5.62 0.44
N ARG A 132 27.32 6.15 -0.75
CA ARG A 132 28.06 7.40 -0.94
C ARG A 132 27.10 8.56 -0.96
N THR A 133 27.38 9.56 -0.13
CA THR A 133 26.74 10.87 -0.16
C THR A 133 27.73 11.95 -0.63
N ARG A 134 27.29 13.20 -0.73
CA ARG A 134 28.20 14.32 -1.02
C ARG A 134 29.22 14.55 0.12
N ASP A 135 28.83 14.21 1.36
CA ASP A 135 29.62 14.43 2.56
C ASP A 135 30.54 13.24 2.89
N GLY A 136 30.47 12.16 2.11
CA GLY A 136 31.32 10.99 2.28
C GLY A 136 30.55 9.67 2.27
N LEU A 137 31.25 8.61 2.69
CA LEU A 137 30.73 7.26 2.78
C LEU A 137 29.98 7.06 4.11
N VAL A 138 28.79 6.50 4.01
CA VAL A 138 28.04 5.98 5.16
C VAL A 138 28.05 4.45 5.07
N ALA A 139 28.84 3.81 5.94
CA ALA A 139 28.98 2.36 5.98
C ALA A 139 27.67 1.67 6.43
N ALA A 140 27.39 0.51 5.88
CA ALA A 140 26.21 -0.28 6.23
C ALA A 140 26.40 -1.78 5.96
N ASP A 141 25.86 -2.62 6.86
CA ASP A 141 25.78 -4.07 6.66
C ASP A 141 24.59 -4.47 5.77
N ALA A 142 23.56 -3.61 5.67
CA ALA A 142 22.46 -3.75 4.72
C ALA A 142 21.86 -2.38 4.34
N VAL A 143 21.31 -2.28 3.14
CA VAL A 143 20.74 -1.04 2.59
C VAL A 143 19.33 -1.27 2.10
N VAL A 144 18.42 -0.32 2.38
CA VAL A 144 17.05 -0.27 1.84
C VAL A 144 16.88 0.98 0.98
N ILE A 145 16.55 0.82 -0.31
CA ILE A 145 16.23 1.93 -1.22
C ILE A 145 14.72 2.15 -1.24
N ALA A 146 14.28 3.30 -0.71
CA ALA A 146 12.88 3.72 -0.60
C ALA A 146 12.67 5.13 -1.21
N ALA A 147 13.35 5.43 -2.32
CA ALA A 147 13.43 6.76 -2.93
C ALA A 147 12.10 7.28 -3.53
N GLY A 148 11.10 6.42 -3.72
CA GLY A 148 9.76 6.81 -4.18
C GLY A 148 9.78 7.57 -5.50
N THR A 149 8.99 8.67 -5.59
CA THR A 149 8.91 9.54 -6.77
C THR A 149 10.19 10.35 -7.02
N PHE A 150 11.16 10.27 -6.12
CA PHE A 150 12.43 11.00 -6.24
C PHE A 150 13.44 10.28 -7.14
N LEU A 151 13.34 8.98 -7.37
CA LEU A 151 14.24 8.22 -8.22
C LEU A 151 14.12 8.73 -9.67
N GLY A 152 15.09 9.53 -10.12
CA GLY A 152 15.09 10.19 -11.43
C GLY A 152 13.86 11.05 -11.69
N GLY A 153 13.30 11.67 -10.65
CA GLY A 153 12.03 12.38 -10.69
C GLY A 153 12.02 13.57 -11.66
N ARG A 154 10.95 13.68 -12.46
CA ARG A 154 10.71 14.79 -13.39
C ARG A 154 9.29 15.29 -13.21
N LEU A 155 9.15 16.59 -13.07
CA LEU A 155 7.88 17.26 -12.83
C LEU A 155 7.40 17.96 -14.09
N TYR A 156 6.06 17.95 -14.31
CA TYR A 156 5.42 18.48 -15.52
C TYR A 156 4.17 19.27 -15.16
N ARG A 157 4.00 20.43 -15.82
CA ARG A 157 2.78 21.23 -15.76
C ARG A 157 2.62 22.04 -17.06
N GLY A 158 1.69 21.70 -17.90
CA GLY A 158 1.63 22.19 -19.26
C GLY A 158 2.98 21.91 -19.95
N ARG A 159 3.57 22.94 -20.54
CA ARG A 159 4.90 22.86 -21.17
C ARG A 159 6.10 23.02 -20.21
N GLU A 160 5.84 23.35 -18.93
CA GLU A 160 6.87 23.46 -17.93
C GLU A 160 7.41 22.07 -17.54
N ARG A 161 8.72 21.92 -17.49
CA ARG A 161 9.42 20.67 -17.10
C ARG A 161 10.60 21.01 -16.21
N TRP A 162 10.75 20.28 -15.09
CA TRP A 162 11.90 20.44 -14.20
C TRP A 162 12.22 19.16 -13.44
N SER A 163 13.46 19.02 -12.98
CA SER A 163 13.88 17.92 -12.14
C SER A 163 13.31 18.07 -10.72
N GLY A 164 12.79 16.99 -10.14
CA GLY A 164 12.29 16.97 -8.78
C GLY A 164 11.45 15.74 -8.50
N GLY A 165 11.47 15.25 -7.28
CA GLY A 165 10.57 14.16 -6.83
C GLY A 165 9.20 14.69 -6.39
N ARG A 166 9.14 15.97 -6.05
CA ARG A 166 7.99 16.74 -5.59
C ARG A 166 8.29 18.23 -5.78
N VAL A 167 7.26 19.07 -5.91
CA VAL A 167 7.47 20.52 -6.03
C VAL A 167 8.22 21.07 -4.82
N GLY A 168 9.33 21.74 -5.08
CA GLY A 168 10.20 22.33 -4.07
C GLY A 168 11.27 21.37 -3.50
N ASP A 169 11.38 20.15 -4.02
CA ASP A 169 12.42 19.20 -3.64
C ASP A 169 13.19 18.68 -4.87
N ALA A 170 14.47 18.42 -4.69
CA ALA A 170 15.34 17.84 -5.72
C ALA A 170 14.95 16.38 -6.04
N ALA A 171 15.46 15.87 -7.16
CA ALA A 171 15.35 14.45 -7.53
C ALA A 171 16.66 13.72 -7.22
N ALA A 172 16.57 12.40 -6.97
CA ALA A 172 17.71 11.51 -6.79
C ALA A 172 18.21 10.97 -8.16
N ASN A 173 18.70 11.86 -9.02
CA ASN A 173 19.14 11.52 -10.37
C ASN A 173 20.45 10.73 -10.39
N ALA A 174 21.36 11.00 -9.46
CA ALA A 174 22.63 10.28 -9.34
C ALA A 174 22.39 8.82 -8.95
N LEU A 175 21.52 8.58 -7.96
CA LEU A 175 21.15 7.24 -7.52
C LEU A 175 20.47 6.44 -8.65
N GLU A 176 19.57 7.06 -9.43
CA GLU A 176 18.95 6.38 -10.57
C GLU A 176 20.00 5.92 -11.59
N ARG A 177 20.90 6.81 -12.02
CA ARG A 177 21.98 6.46 -12.95
C ARG A 177 22.83 5.33 -12.39
N HIS A 178 23.23 5.43 -11.12
CA HIS A 178 24.04 4.40 -10.48
C HIS A 178 23.34 3.02 -10.45
N LEU A 179 22.01 2.96 -10.21
CA LEU A 179 21.26 1.70 -10.28
C LEU A 179 21.27 1.14 -11.71
N VAL A 180 21.11 1.97 -12.74
CA VAL A 180 21.21 1.56 -14.14
C VAL A 180 22.63 1.06 -14.46
N ASP A 181 23.68 1.75 -14.03
CA ASP A 181 25.08 1.35 -14.20
C ASP A 181 25.38 0.01 -13.50
N ARG A 182 24.69 -0.28 -12.40
CA ARG A 182 24.70 -1.60 -11.72
C ARG A 182 23.79 -2.65 -12.37
N MET A 183 23.31 -2.39 -13.59
CA MET A 183 22.51 -3.30 -14.41
C MET A 183 21.09 -3.58 -13.88
N PHE A 184 20.55 -2.74 -13.01
CA PHE A 184 19.13 -2.80 -12.66
C PHE A 184 18.26 -2.19 -13.78
N HIS A 185 17.19 -2.88 -14.15
CA HIS A 185 16.25 -2.40 -15.17
C HIS A 185 15.26 -1.40 -14.56
N VAL A 186 15.51 -0.13 -14.82
CA VAL A 186 14.67 0.98 -14.39
C VAL A 186 13.76 1.44 -15.51
N GLU A 187 12.45 1.33 -15.29
CA GLU A 187 11.41 1.88 -16.17
C GLU A 187 10.77 3.12 -15.55
N ARG A 188 9.83 3.74 -16.29
CA ARG A 188 9.14 4.96 -15.88
C ARG A 188 7.67 4.73 -15.58
N PHE A 189 7.23 5.23 -14.41
CA PHE A 189 5.82 5.44 -14.10
C PHE A 189 5.54 6.93 -13.90
N LYS A 190 4.26 7.29 -14.00
CA LYS A 190 3.82 8.65 -13.68
C LYS A 190 2.70 8.63 -12.67
N THR A 191 2.60 9.68 -11.88
CA THR A 191 1.44 10.02 -11.07
C THR A 191 1.17 11.52 -11.16
N GLY A 192 0.08 12.00 -10.54
CA GLY A 192 -0.26 13.42 -10.56
C GLY A 192 -1.00 13.83 -9.30
N THR A 193 -1.10 15.13 -9.11
CA THR A 193 -1.78 15.73 -7.96
C THR A 193 -2.57 16.97 -8.41
N PRO A 194 -3.72 17.29 -7.80
CA PRO A 194 -4.48 18.50 -8.09
C PRO A 194 -3.83 19.74 -7.48
N ALA A 195 -4.39 20.88 -7.77
CA ALA A 195 -4.05 22.13 -7.11
C ALA A 195 -4.32 22.06 -5.59
N ARG A 196 -3.67 22.93 -4.82
CA ARG A 196 -4.01 23.22 -3.42
C ARG A 196 -4.71 24.56 -3.38
N LEU A 197 -5.88 24.61 -2.77
CA LEU A 197 -6.72 25.80 -2.76
C LEU A 197 -6.77 26.42 -1.36
N VAL A 198 -6.88 27.74 -1.30
CA VAL A 198 -7.05 28.50 -0.07
C VAL A 198 -8.50 28.32 0.40
N ALA A 199 -8.71 27.70 1.55
CA ALA A 199 -10.05 27.30 2.03
C ALA A 199 -11.01 28.47 2.24
N SER A 200 -10.53 29.63 2.72
CA SER A 200 -11.35 30.83 2.96
C SER A 200 -11.95 31.44 1.71
N THR A 201 -11.46 31.05 0.53
CA THR A 201 -11.94 31.57 -0.77
C THR A 201 -13.00 30.68 -1.41
N LEU A 202 -13.37 29.57 -0.75
CA LEU A 202 -14.36 28.62 -1.26
C LEU A 202 -15.78 28.98 -0.83
N ARG A 203 -16.74 28.69 -1.66
CA ARG A 203 -18.17 28.76 -1.37
C ARG A 203 -18.70 27.39 -0.97
N THR A 204 -18.48 27.04 0.29
CA THR A 204 -18.88 25.70 0.82
C THR A 204 -20.39 25.53 0.94
N ASP A 205 -21.16 26.62 0.94
CA ASP A 205 -22.63 26.64 0.85
C ASP A 205 -23.15 26.05 -0.47
N ALA A 206 -22.38 26.14 -1.55
CA ALA A 206 -22.69 25.52 -2.84
C ALA A 206 -22.27 24.04 -2.94
N MET A 207 -21.76 23.44 -1.87
CA MET A 207 -21.28 22.07 -1.82
C MET A 207 -22.10 21.22 -0.85
N ARG A 208 -22.12 19.92 -1.08
CA ARG A 208 -22.72 18.97 -0.14
C ARG A 208 -21.70 18.55 0.92
N VAL A 209 -22.11 18.60 2.18
CA VAL A 209 -21.32 18.04 3.29
C VAL A 209 -21.12 16.53 3.09
N GLN A 210 -19.92 16.06 3.27
CA GLN A 210 -19.63 14.64 3.36
C GLN A 210 -19.82 14.18 4.81
N GLU A 211 -20.88 13.43 5.07
CA GLU A 211 -21.14 12.82 6.37
C GLU A 211 -19.96 11.95 6.82
N GLU A 212 -19.71 11.93 8.10
CA GLU A 212 -18.70 11.08 8.74
C GLU A 212 -19.36 9.94 9.54
N ASP A 213 -18.64 8.83 9.66
CA ASP A 213 -19.03 7.75 10.58
C ASP A 213 -18.35 8.06 11.92
N GLY A 214 -19.05 8.45 12.94
CA GLY A 214 -18.58 8.93 14.25
C GLY A 214 -17.21 8.44 14.75
N PRO A 215 -16.72 8.95 15.88
CA PRO A 215 -15.42 8.59 16.46
C PRO A 215 -15.40 7.13 16.96
N GLY A 216 -14.20 6.55 17.09
CA GLY A 216 -14.03 5.28 17.79
C GLY A 216 -13.38 4.16 17.00
N TYR A 217 -13.00 4.36 15.74
CA TYR A 217 -12.20 3.39 15.01
C TYR A 217 -10.71 3.66 15.16
N SER A 218 -9.92 2.62 15.50
CA SER A 218 -8.47 2.68 15.55
C SER A 218 -7.82 1.75 14.54
N PHE A 219 -6.86 2.27 13.78
CA PHE A 219 -5.97 1.44 12.98
C PHE A 219 -4.99 0.68 13.85
N SER A 220 -4.44 1.29 14.91
CA SER A 220 -3.45 0.67 15.79
C SER A 220 -4.07 -0.44 16.65
N GLY A 221 -5.35 -0.32 16.98
CA GLY A 221 -6.07 -1.28 17.83
C GLY A 221 -5.57 -1.30 19.27
N ARG A 222 -4.85 -0.27 19.71
CA ARG A 222 -4.36 -0.15 21.09
C ARG A 222 -5.34 0.67 21.92
N PRO A 223 -5.82 0.15 23.04
CA PRO A 223 -6.56 0.98 24.00
C PRO A 223 -5.70 2.17 24.43
N GLY A 224 -6.22 3.37 24.36
CA GLY A 224 -5.55 4.59 24.79
C GLY A 224 -4.70 5.32 23.75
N ASP A 225 -4.44 4.74 22.57
CA ASP A 225 -3.77 5.44 21.45
C ASP A 225 -4.69 6.47 20.76
N PHE A 226 -5.95 6.54 21.18
CA PHE A 226 -6.86 7.61 20.81
C PHE A 226 -6.54 8.90 21.57
N ARG A 227 -5.53 9.62 21.15
CA ARG A 227 -5.59 11.06 21.34
C ARG A 227 -6.66 11.55 20.38
N GLN A 228 -7.73 12.15 20.91
CA GLN A 228 -8.60 12.95 20.07
C GLN A 228 -7.69 13.92 19.31
N ALA A 229 -7.50 13.65 18.02
CA ALA A 229 -6.93 14.63 17.13
C ALA A 229 -7.74 15.90 17.32
N GLY A 230 -7.11 17.06 17.17
CA GLY A 230 -7.73 18.36 17.33
C GLY A 230 -9.09 18.47 16.64
N GLU A 231 -9.68 19.65 16.57
CA GLU A 231 -10.99 19.90 15.97
C GLU A 231 -11.22 19.08 14.69
N ARG A 232 -12.28 18.30 14.70
CA ARG A 232 -12.73 17.57 13.49
C ARG A 232 -13.03 18.56 12.38
N ARG A 233 -12.75 18.15 11.14
CA ARG A 233 -12.95 19.02 9.97
C ARG A 233 -13.89 18.36 8.97
N THR A 234 -14.82 19.16 8.47
CA THR A 234 -15.75 18.74 7.43
C THR A 234 -15.06 18.60 6.09
N CYS A 235 -15.37 17.53 5.37
CA CYS A 235 -15.10 17.39 3.94
C CYS A 235 -16.36 17.71 3.15
N TRP A 236 -16.21 18.21 1.92
CA TRP A 236 -17.32 18.53 1.06
C TRP A 236 -17.27 17.75 -0.25
N ILE A 237 -18.41 17.67 -0.92
CA ILE A 237 -18.56 17.04 -2.22
C ILE A 237 -19.13 18.08 -3.18
N THR A 238 -18.46 18.25 -4.31
CA THR A 238 -18.95 19.00 -5.47
C THR A 238 -18.77 18.16 -6.74
N PHE A 239 -19.11 18.73 -7.89
CA PHE A 239 -19.03 18.04 -9.16
C PHE A 239 -18.47 18.97 -10.24
N THR A 240 -17.73 18.41 -11.19
CA THR A 240 -17.39 19.15 -12.41
C THR A 240 -18.64 19.36 -13.28
N THR A 241 -18.59 20.34 -14.14
CA THR A 241 -19.62 20.63 -15.14
C THR A 241 -19.13 20.25 -16.54
N GLU A 242 -20.00 20.36 -17.53
CA GLU A 242 -19.61 20.20 -18.94
C GLU A 242 -18.57 21.26 -19.36
N GLU A 243 -18.69 22.48 -18.83
CA GLU A 243 -17.72 23.55 -19.07
C GLU A 243 -16.36 23.23 -18.49
N THR A 244 -16.31 22.50 -17.34
CA THR A 244 -15.05 22.02 -16.77
C THR A 244 -14.36 21.03 -17.71
N CYS A 245 -15.13 20.11 -18.30
CA CYS A 245 -14.61 19.16 -19.28
C CYS A 245 -14.11 19.88 -20.54
N ARG A 246 -14.87 20.83 -21.05
CA ARG A 246 -14.50 21.66 -22.23
C ARG A 246 -13.22 22.45 -21.96
N ALA A 247 -13.09 23.09 -20.79
CA ALA A 247 -11.89 23.82 -20.42
C ALA A 247 -10.65 22.91 -20.36
N ALA A 248 -10.82 21.65 -19.94
CA ALA A 248 -9.73 20.66 -19.95
C ALA A 248 -9.41 20.21 -21.40
N GLU A 249 -10.41 19.97 -22.24
CA GLU A 249 -10.25 19.59 -23.66
C GLU A 249 -9.45 20.64 -24.44
N GLU A 250 -9.83 21.91 -24.32
CA GLU A 250 -9.13 23.03 -24.97
C GLU A 250 -7.67 23.20 -24.51
N GLY A 251 -7.32 22.65 -23.33
CA GLY A 251 -5.97 22.69 -22.80
C GLY A 251 -5.11 21.46 -23.16
N MET A 252 -5.67 20.46 -23.83
CA MET A 252 -4.99 19.18 -24.09
C MET A 252 -3.76 19.30 -24.99
N ASP A 253 -3.73 20.25 -25.89
CA ASP A 253 -2.59 20.50 -26.79
C ASP A 253 -1.30 20.88 -26.03
N SER A 254 -1.43 21.38 -24.79
CA SER A 254 -0.30 21.67 -23.91
C SER A 254 -0.07 20.59 -22.84
N SER A 255 -0.77 19.45 -22.93
CA SER A 255 -0.65 18.39 -21.95
C SER A 255 0.60 17.55 -22.20
N PRO A 256 1.53 17.46 -21.24
CA PRO A 256 2.72 16.62 -21.37
C PRO A 256 2.39 15.14 -21.56
N LEU A 257 1.19 14.72 -21.17
CA LEU A 257 0.68 13.37 -21.35
C LEU A 257 0.36 13.07 -22.82
N PHE A 258 -0.16 14.06 -23.56
CA PHE A 258 -0.63 13.88 -24.94
C PHE A 258 0.39 14.35 -25.98
N GLU A 259 1.29 15.25 -25.62
CA GLU A 259 2.48 15.62 -26.42
C GLU A 259 3.53 14.49 -26.52
N GLY A 260 3.39 13.40 -25.75
CA GLY A 260 4.41 12.34 -25.69
C GLY A 260 5.64 12.68 -24.83
N SER A 261 5.60 13.78 -24.08
CA SER A 261 6.69 14.21 -23.18
C SER A 261 6.86 13.33 -21.95
N ILE A 262 5.76 12.71 -21.48
CA ILE A 262 5.73 11.72 -20.42
C ILE A 262 5.67 10.34 -21.08
N GLY A 263 6.77 9.57 -20.96
CA GLY A 263 6.83 8.18 -21.41
C GLY A 263 6.24 7.20 -20.39
N GLY A 264 6.19 7.59 -19.13
CA GLY A 264 5.73 6.77 -18.02
C GLY A 264 4.22 6.52 -18.02
N ARG A 265 3.81 5.28 -17.77
CA ARG A 265 2.39 4.91 -17.64
C ARG A 265 1.82 5.41 -16.32
N GLY A 266 0.60 5.93 -16.36
CA GLY A 266 -0.15 6.38 -15.19
C GLY A 266 -1.00 5.29 -14.54
N PRO A 267 -1.43 5.47 -13.28
CA PRO A 267 -2.27 4.50 -12.59
C PRO A 267 -3.68 4.47 -13.20
N ARG A 268 -4.18 3.28 -13.51
CA ARG A 268 -5.50 3.03 -14.11
C ARG A 268 -6.67 3.60 -13.30
N TYR A 269 -6.58 3.50 -11.97
CA TYR A 269 -7.67 3.88 -11.05
C TYR A 269 -7.49 5.24 -10.38
N CYS A 270 -6.48 6.01 -10.81
CA CYS A 270 -6.30 7.41 -10.43
C CYS A 270 -5.82 8.20 -11.65
N PRO A 271 -6.61 8.20 -12.76
CA PRO A 271 -6.27 8.95 -13.95
C PRO A 271 -6.28 10.45 -13.64
N SER A 272 -5.50 11.22 -14.36
CA SER A 272 -5.63 12.68 -14.34
C SER A 272 -6.99 13.11 -14.91
N PHE A 273 -7.42 14.34 -14.63
CA PHE A 273 -8.73 14.82 -15.06
C PHE A 273 -8.82 14.85 -16.59
N GLU A 274 -7.80 15.33 -17.27
CA GLU A 274 -7.69 15.32 -18.73
C GLU A 274 -7.77 13.90 -19.33
N ASP A 275 -7.21 12.90 -18.64
CA ASP A 275 -7.28 11.50 -19.05
C ASP A 275 -8.70 10.92 -18.86
N LYS A 276 -9.43 11.35 -17.82
CA LYS A 276 -10.86 10.98 -17.65
C LYS A 276 -11.73 11.56 -18.76
N VAL A 277 -11.56 12.85 -19.06
CA VAL A 277 -12.31 13.55 -20.10
C VAL A 277 -12.10 12.87 -21.45
N ARG A 278 -10.86 12.53 -21.79
CA ARG A 278 -10.53 11.84 -23.05
C ARG A 278 -11.07 10.42 -23.13
N ARG A 279 -11.03 9.65 -22.02
CA ARG A 279 -11.49 8.24 -22.00
C ARG A 279 -12.99 8.08 -21.88
N PHE A 280 -13.68 9.06 -21.31
CA PHE A 280 -15.11 9.02 -21.03
C PHE A 280 -15.78 10.32 -21.48
N PRO A 281 -15.76 10.63 -22.79
CA PRO A 281 -16.29 11.91 -23.32
C PRO A 281 -17.80 12.07 -23.10
N GLU A 282 -18.52 10.96 -22.91
CA GLU A 282 -19.94 10.94 -22.56
C GLU A 282 -20.24 11.41 -21.13
N ARG A 283 -19.23 11.37 -20.23
CA ARG A 283 -19.37 11.78 -18.84
C ARG A 283 -19.11 13.27 -18.67
N LYS A 284 -20.20 14.03 -18.58
CA LYS A 284 -20.16 15.49 -18.42
C LYS A 284 -19.95 15.97 -17.00
N SER A 285 -19.99 15.06 -16.00
CA SER A 285 -19.83 15.39 -14.59
C SER A 285 -19.03 14.34 -13.83
N HIS A 286 -18.07 14.79 -13.03
CA HIS A 286 -17.24 13.95 -12.18
C HIS A 286 -17.27 14.45 -10.74
N ARG A 287 -17.38 13.53 -9.78
CA ARG A 287 -17.41 13.86 -8.36
C ARG A 287 -16.03 14.33 -7.89
N ILE A 288 -16.02 15.40 -7.12
CA ILE A 288 -14.86 16.01 -6.48
C ILE A 288 -15.07 15.99 -4.96
N PHE A 289 -14.09 15.50 -4.23
CA PHE A 289 -14.06 15.61 -2.78
C PHE A 289 -13.14 16.79 -2.42
N VAL A 290 -13.65 17.75 -1.65
CA VAL A 290 -12.89 18.88 -1.14
C VAL A 290 -12.48 18.56 0.27
N GLU A 291 -11.21 18.23 0.46
CA GLU A 291 -10.66 17.63 1.66
C GLU A 291 -9.72 18.60 2.38
N PRO A 292 -9.94 18.93 3.68
CA PRO A 292 -9.03 19.79 4.44
C PRO A 292 -7.66 19.10 4.60
N MET A 293 -6.60 19.91 4.58
CA MET A 293 -5.20 19.43 4.67
C MET A 293 -4.57 19.63 6.05
N GLY A 294 -5.31 20.14 7.01
CA GLY A 294 -4.86 20.35 8.39
C GLY A 294 -5.98 20.85 9.28
N ALA A 295 -5.78 20.78 10.60
CA ALA A 295 -6.73 21.25 11.62
C ALA A 295 -7.00 22.76 11.53
N GLU A 296 -6.03 23.57 11.09
CA GLU A 296 -6.21 25.00 10.87
C GLU A 296 -7.15 25.31 9.69
N GLY A 297 -7.43 24.34 8.81
CA GLY A 297 -8.34 24.48 7.68
C GLY A 297 -7.91 25.51 6.62
N ARG A 298 -6.61 25.89 6.57
CA ARG A 298 -6.12 26.91 5.63
C ARG A 298 -6.13 26.47 4.18
N LEU A 299 -5.80 25.21 3.93
CA LEU A 299 -5.71 24.63 2.60
C LEU A 299 -6.63 23.44 2.44
N VAL A 300 -7.14 23.26 1.21
CA VAL A 300 -7.92 22.10 0.84
C VAL A 300 -7.37 21.41 -0.41
N TYR A 301 -7.64 20.13 -0.51
CA TYR A 301 -7.27 19.23 -1.58
C TYR A 301 -8.53 18.83 -2.38
N PRO A 302 -8.70 19.27 -3.64
CA PRO A 302 -9.83 18.89 -4.48
C PRO A 302 -9.56 17.52 -5.13
N SER A 303 -9.82 16.46 -4.39
CA SER A 303 -9.62 15.07 -4.83
C SER A 303 -10.51 14.74 -6.02
N GLY A 304 -9.92 14.29 -7.13
CA GLY A 304 -10.59 14.02 -8.38
C GLY A 304 -10.21 14.98 -9.51
N LEU A 305 -9.54 16.11 -9.22
CA LEU A 305 -9.03 17.09 -10.18
C LEU A 305 -7.50 17.02 -10.38
N SER A 306 -6.87 15.87 -10.16
CA SER A 306 -5.43 15.69 -10.49
C SER A 306 -5.19 16.01 -11.96
N THR A 307 -4.22 16.87 -12.27
CA THR A 307 -3.96 17.31 -13.64
C THR A 307 -2.53 17.77 -13.83
N SER A 308 -2.04 17.64 -15.06
CA SER A 308 -0.77 18.19 -15.52
C SER A 308 -0.94 19.36 -16.51
N LEU A 309 -2.15 19.82 -16.74
CA LEU A 309 -2.46 20.94 -17.63
C LEU A 309 -1.83 22.24 -17.14
N SER A 310 -1.75 23.23 -18.05
CA SER A 310 -1.17 24.56 -17.77
C SER A 310 -1.89 25.27 -16.61
N ARG A 311 -1.19 26.22 -15.94
CA ARG A 311 -1.80 27.05 -14.88
C ARG A 311 -3.08 27.74 -15.36
N ARG A 312 -3.06 28.29 -16.58
CA ARG A 312 -4.22 28.94 -17.19
C ARG A 312 -5.41 27.98 -17.31
N THR A 313 -5.16 26.78 -17.80
CA THR A 313 -6.21 25.75 -17.94
C THR A 313 -6.74 25.33 -16.59
N GLN A 314 -5.87 25.08 -15.60
CA GLN A 314 -6.30 24.73 -14.25
C GLN A 314 -7.19 25.81 -13.63
N MET A 315 -6.84 27.09 -13.79
CA MET A 315 -7.70 28.19 -13.32
C MET A 315 -9.06 28.21 -14.02
N ARG A 316 -9.11 28.04 -15.35
CA ARG A 316 -10.37 27.97 -16.10
C ARG A 316 -11.24 26.80 -15.61
N MET A 317 -10.66 25.62 -15.42
CA MET A 317 -11.37 24.46 -14.87
C MET A 317 -11.95 24.77 -13.48
N LEU A 318 -11.18 25.34 -12.57
CA LEU A 318 -11.64 25.66 -11.23
C LEU A 318 -12.81 26.66 -11.24
N ARG A 319 -12.79 27.67 -12.13
CA ARG A 319 -13.84 28.69 -12.26
C ARG A 319 -15.22 28.12 -12.66
N THR A 320 -15.26 26.90 -13.21
CA THR A 320 -16.50 26.25 -13.66
C THR A 320 -17.02 25.18 -12.70
N VAL A 321 -16.31 24.93 -11.59
CA VAL A 321 -16.74 23.95 -10.57
C VAL A 321 -17.52 24.65 -9.46
N PRO A 322 -18.79 24.25 -9.18
CA PRO A 322 -19.60 24.85 -8.13
C PRO A 322 -18.87 24.86 -6.78
N GLY A 323 -18.80 26.06 -6.17
CA GLY A 323 -18.11 26.32 -4.92
C GLY A 323 -16.61 26.60 -5.05
N LEU A 324 -16.01 26.42 -6.23
CA LEU A 324 -14.59 26.74 -6.51
C LEU A 324 -14.41 27.95 -7.42
N GLU A 325 -15.47 28.66 -7.78
CA GLU A 325 -15.47 29.73 -8.78
C GLU A 325 -14.53 30.89 -8.39
N ARG A 326 -14.37 31.13 -7.10
CA ARG A 326 -13.50 32.18 -6.52
C ARG A 326 -12.24 31.64 -5.89
N ALA A 327 -11.99 30.31 -6.00
CA ALA A 327 -10.88 29.66 -5.33
C ALA A 327 -9.52 30.27 -5.70
N GLU A 328 -8.75 30.64 -4.70
CA GLU A 328 -7.34 31.01 -4.85
C GLU A 328 -6.47 29.77 -4.82
N VAL A 329 -5.48 29.71 -5.71
CA VAL A 329 -4.59 28.58 -5.86
C VAL A 329 -3.27 28.84 -5.12
N ALA A 330 -3.09 28.20 -3.97
CA ALA A 330 -1.83 28.24 -3.22
C ALA A 330 -0.71 27.45 -3.93
N ARG A 331 -1.06 26.36 -4.63
CA ARG A 331 -0.13 25.55 -5.42
C ARG A 331 -0.88 24.89 -6.56
N PHE A 332 -0.38 25.01 -7.78
CA PHE A 332 -0.95 24.33 -8.95
C PHE A 332 -0.67 22.83 -8.95
N GLY A 333 -1.58 22.06 -9.56
CA GLY A 333 -1.40 20.65 -9.84
C GLY A 333 -0.25 20.41 -10.82
N TYR A 334 0.30 19.20 -10.76
CA TYR A 334 1.41 18.77 -11.63
C TYR A 334 1.42 17.24 -11.73
N ALA A 335 2.07 16.72 -12.76
CA ALA A 335 2.45 15.32 -12.84
C ALA A 335 3.91 15.13 -12.42
N VAL A 336 4.22 13.95 -11.89
CA VAL A 336 5.58 13.48 -11.64
C VAL A 336 5.80 12.16 -12.36
N GLU A 337 6.89 12.08 -13.12
CA GLU A 337 7.42 10.86 -13.71
C GLU A 337 8.64 10.42 -12.90
N TYR A 338 8.76 9.12 -12.62
CA TYR A 338 9.79 8.58 -11.73
C TYR A 338 10.21 7.17 -12.13
N GLY A 339 11.42 6.78 -11.72
CA GLY A 339 11.97 5.46 -11.95
C GLY A 339 11.39 4.40 -11.02
N TRP A 340 11.20 3.19 -11.56
CA TRP A 340 10.81 2.00 -10.80
C TRP A 340 11.52 0.76 -11.38
N LEU A 341 11.73 -0.25 -10.54
CA LEU A 341 12.42 -1.49 -10.90
C LEU A 341 11.46 -2.53 -11.45
N GLN A 342 11.80 -3.08 -12.61
CA GLN A 342 11.02 -4.11 -13.26
C GLN A 342 10.87 -5.40 -12.43
N ARG A 343 9.92 -6.21 -12.86
CA ARG A 343 9.82 -7.59 -12.41
C ARG A 343 11.13 -8.34 -12.68
N GLY A 344 11.62 -9.01 -11.65
CA GLY A 344 12.87 -9.77 -11.76
C GLY A 344 14.03 -9.15 -11.00
N GLU A 345 13.97 -7.86 -10.69
CA GLU A 345 15.03 -7.16 -9.97
C GLU A 345 15.08 -7.48 -8.46
N PHE A 346 13.98 -7.93 -7.89
CA PHE A 346 13.90 -8.31 -6.47
C PHE A 346 13.05 -9.57 -6.26
N ASP A 347 13.25 -10.22 -5.12
CA ASP A 347 12.53 -11.42 -4.73
C ASP A 347 11.35 -11.13 -3.75
N ARG A 348 10.66 -12.19 -3.27
CA ARG A 348 9.52 -12.06 -2.34
C ARG A 348 9.89 -11.60 -0.92
N THR A 349 11.16 -11.47 -0.62
CA THR A 349 11.67 -10.83 0.61
C THR A 349 11.98 -9.35 0.40
N LEU A 350 11.79 -8.84 -0.83
CA LEU A 350 12.15 -7.52 -1.34
C LEU A 350 13.67 -7.32 -1.45
N ARG A 351 14.46 -8.40 -1.38
CA ARG A 351 15.88 -8.38 -1.59
C ARG A 351 16.20 -8.29 -3.08
N ALA A 352 17.17 -7.45 -3.44
CA ALA A 352 17.70 -7.36 -4.80
C ALA A 352 18.22 -8.72 -5.25
N ARG A 353 17.97 -9.09 -6.51
CA ARG A 353 18.54 -10.32 -7.06
C ARG A 353 20.01 -10.13 -7.37
N GLY A 354 20.82 -11.09 -6.96
CA GLY A 354 22.27 -11.03 -7.12
C GLY A 354 22.99 -10.15 -6.11
N VAL A 355 22.28 -9.47 -5.18
CA VAL A 355 22.91 -8.67 -4.12
C VAL A 355 22.38 -9.11 -2.76
N GLU A 356 23.28 -9.57 -1.88
CA GLU A 356 22.89 -10.26 -0.65
C GLU A 356 22.17 -9.39 0.39
N ASN A 357 22.51 -8.10 0.46
CA ASN A 357 22.12 -7.19 1.54
C ASN A 357 21.52 -5.87 1.06
N LEU A 358 21.03 -5.83 -0.20
CA LEU A 358 20.30 -4.72 -0.77
C LEU A 358 18.80 -5.04 -0.86
N PHE A 359 17.96 -4.11 -0.44
CA PHE A 359 16.50 -4.24 -0.45
C PHE A 359 15.83 -3.03 -1.11
N PHE A 360 14.65 -3.25 -1.69
CA PHE A 360 13.87 -2.21 -2.32
C PHE A 360 12.48 -2.11 -1.67
N ALA A 361 11.94 -0.88 -1.57
CA ALA A 361 10.63 -0.65 -0.96
C ALA A 361 9.84 0.49 -1.60
N GLY A 362 8.52 0.38 -1.53
CA GLY A 362 7.61 1.42 -1.97
C GLY A 362 7.48 1.55 -3.48
N GLN A 363 7.42 2.78 -3.97
CA GLN A 363 7.20 3.07 -5.39
C GLN A 363 8.33 2.58 -6.30
N VAL A 364 9.54 2.44 -5.78
CA VAL A 364 10.68 1.81 -6.48
C VAL A 364 10.35 0.37 -6.89
N CYS A 365 9.50 -0.33 -6.12
CA CYS A 365 8.98 -1.66 -6.46
C CYS A 365 7.71 -1.62 -7.34
N GLY A 366 7.29 -0.45 -7.83
CA GLY A 366 6.15 -0.30 -8.74
C GLY A 366 4.79 -0.05 -8.07
N THR A 367 4.70 0.23 -6.78
CA THR A 367 3.44 0.60 -6.10
C THR A 367 3.07 2.08 -6.31
N SER A 368 1.81 2.44 -6.02
CA SER A 368 1.31 3.81 -6.20
C SER A 368 0.55 4.39 -5.02
N GLY A 369 0.54 3.74 -3.86
CA GLY A 369 -0.16 4.21 -2.66
C GLY A 369 0.75 4.29 -1.45
N TYR A 370 0.36 5.13 -0.47
CA TYR A 370 1.12 5.31 0.76
C TYR A 370 1.17 4.03 1.60
N GLU A 371 0.02 3.35 1.70
CA GLU A 371 -0.15 2.14 2.50
C GLU A 371 0.63 0.97 1.89
N GLU A 372 0.62 0.87 0.55
CA GLU A 372 1.42 -0.12 -0.18
C GLU A 372 2.92 0.14 0.03
N ALA A 373 3.34 1.41 -0.07
CA ALA A 373 4.73 1.79 0.14
C ALA A 373 5.19 1.51 1.58
N ALA A 374 4.37 1.85 2.57
CA ALA A 374 4.61 1.59 3.98
C ALA A 374 4.77 0.09 4.26
N ALA A 375 3.85 -0.74 3.73
CA ALA A 375 3.88 -2.19 3.94
C ALA A 375 5.12 -2.86 3.33
N LEU A 376 5.55 -2.43 2.14
CA LEU A 376 6.82 -2.88 1.56
C LEU A 376 8.01 -2.37 2.37
N GLY A 377 7.95 -1.13 2.88
CA GLY A 377 8.97 -0.56 3.74
C GLY A 377 9.22 -1.39 4.98
N LEU A 378 8.17 -1.70 5.74
CA LEU A 378 8.24 -2.51 6.94
C LEU A 378 8.89 -3.88 6.65
N LEU A 379 8.46 -4.55 5.59
CA LEU A 379 9.01 -5.86 5.22
C LEU A 379 10.49 -5.77 4.82
N ALA A 380 10.85 -4.80 3.98
CA ALA A 380 12.21 -4.60 3.52
C ALA A 380 13.16 -4.24 4.68
N GLY A 381 12.75 -3.32 5.56
CA GLY A 381 13.53 -2.91 6.72
C GLY A 381 13.76 -4.04 7.72
N ALA A 382 12.70 -4.79 8.05
CA ALA A 382 12.83 -5.96 8.91
C ALA A 382 13.77 -7.01 8.30
N ASN A 383 13.67 -7.26 6.98
CA ASN A 383 14.53 -8.22 6.30
C ASN A 383 15.98 -7.73 6.16
N ALA A 384 16.20 -6.44 5.92
CA ALA A 384 17.53 -5.84 5.89
C ALA A 384 18.24 -6.01 7.25
N ALA A 385 17.55 -5.69 8.35
CA ALA A 385 18.07 -5.87 9.69
C ALA A 385 18.33 -7.34 10.04
N ARG A 386 17.46 -8.25 9.60
CA ARG A 386 17.68 -9.69 9.76
C ARG A 386 18.94 -10.17 9.04
N VAL A 387 19.14 -9.73 7.80
CA VAL A 387 20.35 -10.07 7.02
C VAL A 387 21.60 -9.47 7.66
N ALA A 388 21.55 -8.21 8.11
CA ALA A 388 22.62 -7.58 8.86
C ALA A 388 22.98 -8.36 10.15
N ALA A 389 21.98 -9.01 10.78
CA ALA A 389 22.16 -9.87 11.95
C ALA A 389 22.52 -11.34 11.61
N GLY A 390 22.81 -11.67 10.35
CA GLY A 390 23.12 -13.05 9.91
C GLY A 390 21.91 -13.99 9.86
N LEU A 391 20.69 -13.45 9.94
CA LEU A 391 19.45 -14.22 9.93
C LEU A 391 18.84 -14.25 8.52
N GLN A 392 18.12 -15.34 8.21
CA GLN A 392 17.44 -15.46 6.92
C GLN A 392 16.26 -14.49 6.81
N PRO A 393 16.10 -13.81 5.65
CA PRO A 393 14.95 -12.95 5.40
C PRO A 393 13.65 -13.76 5.35
N ARG A 394 12.50 -13.11 5.60
CA ARG A 394 11.17 -13.73 5.64
C ARG A 394 10.27 -13.14 4.57
N ARG A 395 9.38 -13.96 4.02
CA ARG A 395 8.39 -13.55 3.03
C ARG A 395 6.96 -13.63 3.59
N PRO A 396 6.08 -12.68 3.27
CA PRO A 396 4.68 -12.78 3.63
C PRO A 396 3.99 -13.84 2.75
N ARG A 397 2.95 -14.50 3.32
CA ARG A 397 2.18 -15.50 2.58
C ARG A 397 0.94 -14.86 1.95
N ARG A 398 0.76 -15.06 0.63
CA ARG A 398 -0.39 -14.56 -0.16
C ARG A 398 -1.73 -14.88 0.50
N MET A 399 -1.87 -16.08 1.06
CA MET A 399 -3.12 -16.57 1.63
C MET A 399 -3.43 -15.99 3.02
N ARG A 400 -2.48 -15.28 3.64
CA ARG A 400 -2.62 -14.78 5.01
C ARG A 400 -2.67 -13.26 5.12
N SER A 401 -2.30 -12.52 4.08
CA SER A 401 -2.23 -11.06 4.14
C SER A 401 -2.35 -10.38 2.78
N TYR A 402 -2.86 -9.16 2.77
CA TYR A 402 -2.80 -8.29 1.60
C TYR A 402 -1.35 -7.86 1.29
N LEU A 403 -0.48 -7.75 2.30
CA LEU A 403 0.97 -7.61 2.08
C LEU A 403 1.49 -8.79 1.25
N GLY A 404 1.10 -10.03 1.58
CA GLY A 404 1.48 -11.22 0.80
C GLY A 404 0.89 -11.23 -0.61
N VAL A 405 -0.36 -10.80 -0.78
CA VAL A 405 -0.99 -10.63 -2.10
C VAL A 405 -0.20 -9.65 -2.96
N MET A 406 0.14 -8.50 -2.40
CA MET A 406 0.87 -7.44 -3.10
C MET A 406 2.28 -7.89 -3.51
N VAL A 407 3.04 -8.45 -2.60
CA VAL A 407 4.41 -8.93 -2.87
C VAL A 407 4.39 -10.04 -3.92
N ASP A 408 3.45 -10.97 -3.84
CA ASP A 408 3.33 -12.05 -4.83
C ASP A 408 2.91 -11.53 -6.21
N ASP A 409 2.01 -10.54 -6.28
CA ASP A 409 1.63 -9.90 -7.55
C ASP A 409 2.81 -9.14 -8.18
N LEU A 410 3.56 -8.35 -7.39
CA LEU A 410 4.70 -7.57 -7.90
C LEU A 410 5.82 -8.46 -8.43
N VAL A 411 6.18 -9.49 -7.67
CA VAL A 411 7.30 -10.40 -8.03
C VAL A 411 6.88 -11.45 -9.05
N GLY A 412 5.69 -12.03 -8.90
CA GLY A 412 5.23 -13.14 -9.74
C GLY A 412 4.64 -12.70 -11.07
N LYS A 413 3.67 -11.77 -11.06
CA LYS A 413 2.97 -11.30 -12.26
C LYS A 413 3.66 -10.10 -12.89
N GLY A 414 4.36 -9.28 -12.09
CA GLY A 414 4.82 -7.97 -12.49
C GLY A 414 3.66 -6.99 -12.66
N THR A 415 3.99 -5.77 -13.04
CA THR A 415 2.98 -4.75 -13.33
C THR A 415 3.34 -3.98 -14.60
N ARG A 416 2.34 -3.61 -15.40
CA ARG A 416 2.50 -2.76 -16.59
C ARG A 416 2.04 -1.31 -16.32
N GLU A 417 1.50 -1.07 -15.14
CA GLU A 417 0.98 0.23 -14.65
C GLU A 417 1.26 0.31 -13.14
N PRO A 418 1.31 1.50 -12.53
CA PRO A 418 1.51 1.63 -11.08
C PRO A 418 0.54 0.74 -10.30
N TYR A 419 1.10 -0.22 -9.55
CA TYR A 419 0.31 -1.21 -8.82
C TYR A 419 -0.55 -0.53 -7.75
N ARG A 420 -1.81 -0.94 -7.69
CA ARG A 420 -2.74 -0.53 -6.64
C ARG A 420 -3.43 -1.74 -6.04
N LEU A 421 -3.45 -1.78 -4.72
CA LEU A 421 -4.11 -2.84 -3.99
C LEU A 421 -5.63 -2.64 -3.97
N PHE A 422 -6.36 -3.70 -4.32
CA PHE A 422 -7.82 -3.80 -4.21
C PHE A 422 -8.22 -5.12 -3.58
N SER A 423 -9.39 -5.16 -2.94
CA SER A 423 -9.93 -6.41 -2.36
C SER A 423 -10.13 -7.51 -3.41
N SER A 424 -10.37 -7.15 -4.68
CA SER A 424 -10.52 -8.10 -5.79
C SER A 424 -9.23 -8.81 -6.20
N ARG A 425 -8.06 -8.35 -5.74
CA ARG A 425 -6.78 -9.02 -6.02
C ARG A 425 -6.57 -10.26 -5.15
N SER A 426 -7.34 -10.41 -4.07
CA SER A 426 -7.29 -11.58 -3.21
C SER A 426 -8.43 -12.54 -3.50
N GLU A 427 -8.09 -13.81 -3.66
CA GLU A 427 -9.00 -14.95 -3.74
C GLU A 427 -9.67 -15.23 -2.38
N ASN A 428 -9.07 -14.74 -1.28
CA ASN A 428 -9.47 -15.03 0.10
C ASN A 428 -9.98 -13.80 0.86
N ARG A 429 -10.60 -12.85 0.19
CA ARG A 429 -11.06 -11.60 0.81
C ARG A 429 -11.98 -11.78 2.01
N LEU A 430 -12.73 -12.88 2.12
CA LEU A 430 -13.54 -13.22 3.31
C LEU A 430 -12.69 -13.57 4.52
N HIS A 431 -11.46 -14.04 4.31
CA HIS A 431 -10.50 -14.32 5.36
C HIS A 431 -9.58 -13.12 5.64
N LEU A 432 -9.22 -12.33 4.61
CA LEU A 432 -8.32 -11.19 4.73
C LEU A 432 -9.10 -9.90 5.07
N ARG A 433 -9.66 -9.83 6.29
CA ARG A 433 -10.43 -8.67 6.74
C ARG A 433 -9.57 -7.74 7.61
N GLN A 434 -10.04 -6.51 7.79
CA GLN A 434 -9.36 -5.53 8.63
C GLN A 434 -9.45 -5.87 10.13
N ASP A 435 -10.58 -6.45 10.57
CA ASP A 435 -10.86 -6.80 11.96
C ASP A 435 -9.92 -7.91 12.48
N ASN A 436 -9.65 -8.95 11.68
CA ASN A 436 -8.86 -10.09 12.09
C ASN A 436 -7.36 -10.00 11.76
N ALA A 437 -6.87 -8.82 11.37
CA ALA A 437 -5.45 -8.61 11.09
C ALA A 437 -4.53 -9.02 12.26
N PRO A 438 -4.84 -8.74 13.56
CA PRO A 438 -3.98 -9.14 14.66
C PRO A 438 -3.66 -10.64 14.69
N VAL A 439 -4.66 -11.49 14.52
CA VAL A 439 -4.43 -12.95 14.55
C VAL A 439 -3.76 -13.46 13.28
N ARG A 440 -4.12 -12.91 12.10
CA ARG A 440 -3.55 -13.35 10.82
C ARG A 440 -2.07 -13.02 10.69
N MET A 441 -1.67 -11.85 11.19
CA MET A 441 -0.29 -11.36 11.10
C MET A 441 0.62 -11.90 12.21
N GLY A 442 0.06 -12.48 13.25
CA GLY A 442 0.83 -13.03 14.38
C GLY A 442 1.98 -13.97 13.98
N PRO A 443 1.78 -14.96 13.10
CA PRO A 443 2.88 -15.82 12.62
C PRO A 443 4.00 -15.04 11.94
N LEU A 444 3.70 -14.16 10.99
CA LEU A 444 4.71 -13.35 10.31
C LEU A 444 5.42 -12.40 11.28
N ARG A 445 4.70 -11.84 12.27
CA ARG A 445 5.30 -11.01 13.33
C ARG A 445 6.35 -11.79 14.11
N ARG A 446 6.04 -13.02 14.53
CA ARG A 446 7.03 -13.89 15.23
C ARG A 446 8.20 -14.24 14.32
N GLU A 447 7.96 -14.55 13.05
CA GLU A 447 9.02 -14.86 12.07
C GLU A 447 9.98 -13.68 11.85
N LEU A 448 9.47 -12.44 11.83
CA LEU A 448 10.27 -11.22 11.62
C LEU A 448 10.98 -10.76 12.91
N PHE A 449 10.26 -10.70 14.03
CA PHE A 449 10.69 -10.00 15.25
C PHE A 449 10.81 -10.90 16.50
N GLY A 450 10.60 -12.20 16.36
CA GLY A 450 10.73 -13.18 17.45
C GLY A 450 9.55 -13.23 18.43
N ARG A 451 8.74 -12.17 18.55
CA ARG A 451 7.67 -12.06 19.56
C ARG A 451 6.44 -11.29 19.06
N LEU A 452 5.32 -11.49 19.74
CA LEU A 452 4.16 -10.60 19.63
C LEU A 452 4.27 -9.47 20.66
N PRO A 453 3.81 -8.26 20.36
CA PRO A 453 3.64 -7.23 21.37
C PRO A 453 2.51 -7.61 22.36
N PRO A 454 2.60 -7.16 23.63
CA PRO A 454 1.64 -7.56 24.67
C PRO A 454 0.18 -7.30 24.32
N TRP A 455 -0.13 -6.20 23.62
CA TRP A 455 -1.50 -5.90 23.20
C TRP A 455 -2.05 -6.93 22.21
N GLN A 456 -1.23 -7.36 21.24
CA GLN A 456 -1.63 -8.33 20.22
C GLN A 456 -1.76 -9.73 20.82
N GLN A 457 -0.89 -10.06 21.78
CA GLN A 457 -1.00 -11.31 22.51
C GLN A 457 -2.32 -11.37 23.30
N ARG A 458 -2.63 -10.34 24.10
CA ARG A 458 -3.91 -10.24 24.83
C ARG A 458 -5.09 -10.31 23.88
N TRP A 459 -5.07 -9.57 22.78
CA TRP A 459 -6.12 -9.59 21.78
C TRP A 459 -6.38 -11.00 21.22
N CYS A 460 -5.33 -11.78 20.95
CA CYS A 460 -5.45 -13.18 20.50
C CYS A 460 -5.98 -14.10 21.60
N GLU A 461 -5.58 -13.88 22.85
CA GLU A 461 -6.07 -14.62 24.02
C GLU A 461 -7.56 -14.34 24.24
N ASP A 462 -7.98 -13.08 24.20
CA ASP A 462 -9.38 -12.66 24.31
C ASP A 462 -10.24 -13.25 23.19
N LEU A 463 -9.74 -13.29 21.95
CA LEU A 463 -10.43 -13.94 20.84
C LEU A 463 -10.62 -15.44 21.10
N SER A 464 -9.59 -16.13 21.56
CA SER A 464 -9.66 -17.57 21.87
C SER A 464 -10.66 -17.84 22.99
N ARG A 465 -10.65 -17.02 24.05
CA ARG A 465 -11.61 -17.10 25.15
C ARG A 465 -13.04 -16.82 24.68
N THR A 466 -13.22 -15.81 23.84
CA THR A 466 -14.53 -15.47 23.26
C THR A 466 -15.10 -16.63 22.44
N GLU A 467 -14.27 -17.24 21.61
CA GLU A 467 -14.67 -18.42 20.83
C GLU A 467 -15.06 -19.60 21.71
N GLU A 468 -14.40 -19.79 22.86
CA GLU A 468 -14.75 -20.83 23.84
C GLU A 468 -16.11 -20.53 24.48
N ILE A 469 -16.35 -19.30 24.95
CA ILE A 469 -17.64 -18.87 25.49
C ILE A 469 -18.74 -19.13 24.44
N MET A 470 -18.55 -18.72 23.20
CA MET A 470 -19.52 -18.91 22.13
C MET A 470 -19.80 -20.39 21.80
N ARG A 471 -18.85 -21.28 22.00
CA ARG A 471 -19.05 -22.73 21.80
C ARG A 471 -19.85 -23.37 22.95
N ARG A 472 -19.59 -22.99 24.21
CA ARG A 472 -20.24 -23.60 25.39
C ARG A 472 -21.59 -23.00 25.73
N ALA A 473 -21.75 -21.68 25.63
CA ALA A 473 -22.97 -20.98 25.97
C ALA A 473 -24.10 -21.31 24.97
N ARG A 474 -25.31 -21.49 25.49
CA ARG A 474 -26.47 -21.90 24.69
C ARG A 474 -27.66 -20.97 24.91
N SER A 475 -28.48 -20.81 23.86
CA SER A 475 -29.75 -20.13 23.91
C SER A 475 -30.70 -20.81 22.92
N GLY A 476 -31.92 -21.17 23.40
CA GLY A 476 -32.89 -21.90 22.59
C GLY A 476 -32.36 -23.22 22.03
N GLY A 477 -31.57 -23.98 22.84
CA GLY A 477 -30.98 -25.27 22.47
C GLY A 477 -29.77 -25.21 21.53
N LYS A 478 -29.42 -24.04 20.98
CA LYS A 478 -28.27 -23.82 20.08
C LYS A 478 -27.13 -23.15 20.80
N SER A 479 -25.89 -23.49 20.42
CA SER A 479 -24.72 -22.74 20.88
C SER A 479 -24.71 -21.32 20.28
N LEU A 480 -24.09 -20.35 20.99
CA LEU A 480 -23.93 -19.00 20.44
C LEU A 480 -23.08 -19.01 19.16
N ALA A 481 -22.14 -19.95 19.01
CA ALA A 481 -21.39 -20.16 17.79
C ALA A 481 -22.27 -20.59 16.59
N GLU A 482 -23.36 -21.31 16.83
CA GLU A 482 -24.36 -21.62 15.80
C GLU A 482 -25.27 -20.44 15.51
N LEU A 483 -25.69 -19.70 16.55
CA LEU A 483 -26.47 -18.46 16.38
C LEU A 483 -25.72 -17.42 15.61
N ALA A 484 -24.42 -17.24 15.85
CA ALA A 484 -23.57 -16.30 15.13
C ALA A 484 -23.45 -16.56 13.61
N ARG A 485 -23.85 -17.75 13.11
CA ARG A 485 -23.88 -18.03 11.66
C ARG A 485 -25.08 -17.43 10.94
N ARG A 486 -26.08 -16.97 11.67
CA ARG A 486 -27.27 -16.36 11.08
C ARG A 486 -26.92 -15.02 10.42
N PRO A 487 -27.55 -14.64 9.30
CA PRO A 487 -27.29 -13.38 8.61
C PRO A 487 -27.51 -12.15 9.49
N ASP A 488 -28.52 -12.19 10.34
CA ASP A 488 -28.95 -11.12 11.26
C ASP A 488 -28.16 -11.07 12.58
N ALA A 489 -27.33 -12.07 12.89
CA ALA A 489 -26.54 -12.07 14.11
C ALA A 489 -25.48 -10.96 14.12
N ASP A 490 -25.38 -10.25 15.23
CA ASP A 490 -24.36 -9.26 15.50
C ASP A 490 -23.78 -9.41 16.93
N ALA A 491 -22.68 -8.71 17.18
CA ALA A 491 -21.98 -8.74 18.47
C ALA A 491 -22.89 -8.27 19.63
N SER A 492 -23.63 -7.18 19.43
CA SER A 492 -24.50 -6.59 20.44
C SER A 492 -25.67 -7.52 20.80
N GLY A 493 -26.24 -8.21 19.81
CA GLY A 493 -27.31 -9.18 20.03
C GLY A 493 -26.83 -10.40 20.83
N LEU A 494 -25.63 -10.91 20.54
CA LEU A 494 -25.07 -12.04 21.29
C LEU A 494 -24.64 -11.65 22.70
N ALA A 495 -24.13 -10.44 22.93
CA ALA A 495 -23.79 -9.92 24.25
C ALA A 495 -25.05 -9.84 25.14
N ARG A 496 -26.18 -9.34 24.61
CA ARG A 496 -27.46 -9.35 25.36
C ARG A 496 -27.95 -10.73 25.79
N ILE A 497 -27.60 -11.77 25.01
CA ILE A 497 -27.97 -13.15 25.32
C ILE A 497 -27.03 -13.76 26.37
N CYS A 498 -25.77 -13.37 26.40
CA CYS A 498 -24.74 -13.94 27.27
C CYS A 498 -23.90 -12.81 27.92
N PRO A 499 -24.16 -12.51 29.21
CA PRO A 499 -23.45 -11.42 29.92
C PRO A 499 -21.94 -11.57 29.95
N GLU A 500 -21.40 -12.79 29.88
CA GLU A 500 -19.95 -13.01 29.80
C GLU A 500 -19.31 -12.36 28.56
N LEU A 501 -20.08 -12.14 27.49
CA LEU A 501 -19.63 -11.47 26.27
C LEU A 501 -19.64 -9.93 26.40
N GLU A 502 -20.32 -9.36 27.37
CA GLU A 502 -20.32 -7.90 27.62
C GLU A 502 -18.94 -7.41 28.10
N ALA A 503 -18.20 -8.27 28.81
CA ALA A 503 -16.86 -7.99 29.29
C ALA A 503 -15.76 -8.11 28.21
N VAL A 504 -16.13 -8.65 27.03
CA VAL A 504 -15.18 -8.83 25.92
C VAL A 504 -15.01 -7.52 25.15
N PRO A 505 -13.77 -7.11 24.77
CA PRO A 505 -13.59 -5.97 23.90
C PRO A 505 -14.40 -6.09 22.60
N ARG A 506 -15.10 -5.02 22.25
CA ARG A 506 -16.07 -5.01 21.15
C ARG A 506 -15.50 -5.48 19.82
N ASP A 507 -14.31 -5.04 19.47
CA ASP A 507 -13.61 -5.42 18.22
C ASP A 507 -13.25 -6.91 18.19
N VAL A 508 -12.94 -7.52 19.35
CA VAL A 508 -12.69 -8.95 19.49
C VAL A 508 -13.99 -9.74 19.29
N LEU A 509 -15.09 -9.31 19.94
CA LEU A 509 -16.39 -9.96 19.82
C LEU A 509 -16.92 -9.87 18.37
N GLU A 510 -16.84 -8.70 17.74
CA GLU A 510 -17.21 -8.51 16.33
C GLU A 510 -16.41 -9.45 15.41
N THR A 511 -15.10 -9.61 15.64
CA THR A 511 -14.26 -10.54 14.89
C THR A 511 -14.69 -11.99 15.08
N ALA A 512 -14.97 -12.41 16.32
CA ALA A 512 -15.43 -13.76 16.62
C ALA A 512 -16.76 -14.09 15.90
N VAL A 513 -17.70 -13.14 15.91
CA VAL A 513 -18.98 -13.28 15.19
C VAL A 513 -18.77 -13.40 13.68
N LEU A 514 -17.94 -12.53 13.09
CA LEU A 514 -17.65 -12.55 11.66
C LEU A 514 -16.94 -13.84 11.23
N ASP A 515 -16.01 -14.35 12.04
CA ASP A 515 -15.33 -15.61 11.76
C ASP A 515 -16.32 -16.80 11.77
N ARG A 516 -17.31 -16.80 12.66
CA ARG A 516 -18.39 -17.82 12.66
C ARG A 516 -19.32 -17.66 11.45
N LYS A 517 -19.72 -16.44 11.14
CA LYS A 517 -20.57 -16.12 9.99
C LYS A 517 -19.93 -16.57 8.67
N TYR A 518 -18.65 -16.36 8.49
CA TYR A 518 -17.91 -16.74 7.28
C TYR A 518 -17.24 -18.12 7.34
N SER A 519 -17.40 -18.88 8.44
CA SER A 519 -16.64 -20.12 8.69
C SER A 519 -16.74 -21.15 7.55
N GLY A 520 -17.91 -21.33 6.94
CA GLY A 520 -18.11 -22.25 5.82
C GLY A 520 -17.34 -21.84 4.56
N TYR A 521 -17.35 -20.56 4.25
CA TYR A 521 -16.61 -20.00 3.11
C TYR A 521 -15.10 -20.04 3.35
N ILE A 522 -14.66 -19.67 4.56
CA ILE A 522 -13.23 -19.68 4.95
C ILE A 522 -12.68 -21.10 4.89
N ARG A 523 -13.45 -22.11 5.31
CA ARG A 523 -13.04 -23.53 5.25
C ARG A 523 -12.81 -23.96 3.80
N ARG A 524 -13.72 -23.65 2.89
CA ARG A 524 -13.57 -23.94 1.45
C ARG A 524 -12.38 -23.20 0.85
N ALA A 525 -12.21 -21.92 1.20
CA ALA A 525 -11.07 -21.12 0.75
C ALA A 525 -9.74 -21.71 1.24
N ARG A 526 -9.65 -22.12 2.52
CA ARG A 526 -8.46 -22.78 3.09
C ARG A 526 -8.12 -24.11 2.41
N SER A 527 -9.12 -24.90 2.02
CA SER A 527 -8.87 -26.14 1.26
C SER A 527 -8.21 -25.85 -0.08
N ARG A 528 -8.76 -24.90 -0.85
CA ARG A 528 -8.14 -24.43 -2.10
C ARG A 528 -6.74 -23.89 -1.88
N SER A 529 -6.54 -23.16 -0.79
CA SER A 529 -5.23 -22.59 -0.43
C SER A 529 -4.17 -23.66 -0.19
N ARG A 530 -4.52 -24.71 0.56
CA ARG A 530 -3.60 -25.83 0.78
C ARG A 530 -3.22 -26.53 -0.53
N GLN A 531 -4.15 -26.64 -1.47
CA GLN A 531 -3.85 -27.16 -2.80
C GLN A 531 -2.87 -26.25 -3.53
N MET A 532 -3.08 -24.92 -3.50
CA MET A 532 -2.16 -23.96 -4.09
C MET A 532 -0.80 -23.96 -3.39
N GLU A 533 -0.74 -24.05 -2.06
CA GLU A 533 0.54 -24.16 -1.31
C GLU A 533 1.31 -25.43 -1.69
N ARG A 534 0.63 -26.55 -1.93
CA ARG A 534 1.26 -27.78 -2.47
C ARG A 534 1.83 -27.54 -3.87
N MET A 535 1.08 -26.86 -4.73
CA MET A 535 1.59 -26.47 -6.06
C MET A 535 2.81 -25.53 -5.98
N GLU A 536 2.89 -24.68 -4.95
CA GLU A 536 4.08 -23.83 -4.71
C GLU A 536 5.33 -24.62 -4.31
N SER A 537 5.19 -25.82 -3.77
CA SER A 537 6.34 -26.67 -3.45
C SER A 537 6.85 -27.47 -4.64
N VAL A 538 6.06 -27.61 -5.72
CA VAL A 538 6.46 -28.30 -6.93
C VAL A 538 7.31 -27.39 -7.81
N ARG A 539 8.60 -27.71 -7.92
CA ARG A 539 9.59 -26.93 -8.69
C ARG A 539 9.50 -27.25 -10.17
N LEU A 540 9.66 -26.23 -11.02
CA LEU A 540 9.67 -26.31 -12.47
C LEU A 540 11.05 -25.99 -13.07
N ASP A 541 12.05 -25.71 -12.25
CA ASP A 541 13.41 -25.30 -12.69
C ASP A 541 14.12 -26.38 -13.54
N GLY A 542 13.71 -27.65 -13.42
CA GLY A 542 14.27 -28.75 -14.21
C GLY A 542 13.74 -28.86 -15.63
N ILE A 543 12.76 -28.03 -16.04
CA ILE A 543 12.19 -28.08 -17.38
C ILE A 543 12.99 -27.12 -18.31
N GLY A 544 13.76 -27.70 -19.22
CA GLY A 544 14.59 -26.94 -20.17
C GLY A 544 13.78 -26.21 -21.23
N ASP A 545 12.88 -26.90 -21.94
CA ASP A 545 11.99 -26.32 -22.93
C ASP A 545 10.56 -26.84 -22.77
N TYR A 546 9.63 -25.94 -22.55
CA TYR A 546 8.20 -26.27 -22.42
C TYR A 546 7.56 -26.63 -23.78
N MET A 547 8.18 -26.28 -24.91
CA MET A 547 7.68 -26.66 -26.24
C MET A 547 7.69 -28.17 -26.45
N GLU A 548 8.56 -28.90 -25.75
CA GLU A 548 8.68 -30.36 -25.82
C GLU A 548 7.60 -31.12 -25.03
N ILE A 549 6.75 -30.43 -24.30
CA ILE A 549 5.73 -31.07 -23.43
C ILE A 549 4.40 -31.16 -24.19
N ASP A 550 4.13 -32.32 -24.81
CA ASP A 550 2.90 -32.53 -25.60
C ASP A 550 1.61 -32.56 -24.79
N LEU A 551 1.71 -32.75 -23.48
CA LEU A 551 0.57 -32.84 -22.57
C LEU A 551 -0.06 -31.48 -22.23
N ILE A 552 0.49 -30.35 -22.72
CA ILE A 552 -0.01 -29.00 -22.46
C ILE A 552 -0.27 -28.24 -23.75
N THR A 553 -1.19 -27.29 -23.71
CA THR A 553 -1.58 -26.49 -24.88
C THR A 553 -0.42 -25.65 -25.41
N ILE A 554 -0.39 -25.39 -26.74
CA ILE A 554 0.63 -24.55 -27.39
C ILE A 554 0.69 -23.15 -26.74
N GLU A 555 -0.47 -22.58 -26.40
CA GLU A 555 -0.57 -21.29 -25.71
C GLU A 555 0.14 -21.33 -24.36
N ALA A 556 -0.08 -22.40 -23.57
CA ALA A 556 0.59 -22.61 -22.29
C ALA A 556 2.10 -22.81 -22.47
N ARG A 557 2.55 -23.62 -23.46
CA ARG A 557 3.98 -23.84 -23.77
C ARG A 557 4.70 -22.51 -24.00
N GLN A 558 4.15 -21.69 -24.90
CA GLN A 558 4.73 -20.38 -25.24
C GLN A 558 4.75 -19.42 -24.03
N ALA A 559 3.68 -19.41 -23.25
CA ALA A 559 3.58 -18.56 -22.05
C ALA A 559 4.59 -19.00 -20.97
N LEU A 560 4.71 -20.31 -20.74
CA LEU A 560 5.65 -20.89 -19.77
C LEU A 560 7.10 -20.68 -20.18
N ASN A 561 7.44 -20.86 -21.45
CA ASN A 561 8.78 -20.57 -21.96
C ASN A 561 9.19 -19.12 -21.82
N ARG A 562 8.24 -18.20 -22.07
CA ARG A 562 8.47 -16.75 -21.93
C ARG A 562 8.62 -16.31 -20.48
N SER A 563 7.82 -16.88 -19.59
CA SER A 563 7.73 -16.43 -18.18
C SER A 563 8.62 -17.21 -17.23
N ARG A 564 9.06 -18.43 -17.60
CA ARG A 564 9.90 -19.32 -16.80
C ARG A 564 9.48 -19.38 -15.32
N PRO A 565 8.24 -19.81 -15.00
CA PRO A 565 7.80 -19.91 -13.63
C PRO A 565 8.65 -20.94 -12.86
N ARG A 566 8.98 -20.65 -11.61
CA ARG A 566 9.82 -21.53 -10.78
C ARG A 566 9.05 -22.66 -10.14
N THR A 567 7.73 -22.48 -10.00
CA THR A 567 6.85 -23.45 -9.33
C THR A 567 5.57 -23.67 -10.12
N LEU A 568 4.95 -24.84 -9.93
CA LEU A 568 3.64 -25.15 -10.49
C LEU A 568 2.57 -24.13 -10.02
N GLY A 569 2.67 -23.63 -8.79
CA GLY A 569 1.80 -22.56 -8.26
C GLY A 569 1.98 -21.23 -8.99
N GLU A 570 3.19 -20.88 -9.42
CA GLU A 570 3.42 -19.71 -10.29
C GLU A 570 2.77 -19.91 -11.66
N ALA A 571 2.94 -21.08 -12.26
CA ALA A 571 2.31 -21.44 -13.53
C ALA A 571 0.78 -21.37 -13.45
N ALA A 572 0.18 -21.86 -12.36
CA ALA A 572 -1.27 -21.86 -12.14
C ALA A 572 -1.90 -20.46 -12.08
N ARG A 573 -1.10 -19.42 -11.82
CA ARG A 573 -1.56 -18.02 -11.80
C ARG A 573 -1.43 -17.30 -13.15
N MET A 574 -0.88 -17.97 -14.16
CA MET A 574 -0.74 -17.39 -15.49
C MET A 574 -2.07 -17.48 -16.24
N PRO A 575 -2.55 -16.39 -16.87
CA PRO A 575 -3.84 -16.40 -17.60
C PRO A 575 -3.92 -17.42 -18.73
N SER A 576 -2.79 -17.72 -19.35
CA SER A 576 -2.66 -18.65 -20.49
C SER A 576 -2.45 -20.11 -20.08
N VAL A 577 -2.47 -20.42 -18.77
CA VAL A 577 -2.28 -21.79 -18.26
C VAL A 577 -3.58 -22.27 -17.62
N ARG A 578 -4.17 -23.30 -18.21
CA ARG A 578 -5.44 -23.90 -17.76
C ARG A 578 -5.20 -25.00 -16.73
N HIS A 579 -6.27 -25.45 -16.08
CA HIS A 579 -6.17 -26.55 -15.12
C HIS A 579 -5.63 -27.85 -15.75
N SER A 580 -6.07 -28.17 -16.96
CA SER A 580 -5.57 -29.30 -17.75
C SER A 580 -4.07 -29.20 -18.07
N ASP A 581 -3.55 -27.97 -18.31
CA ASP A 581 -2.12 -27.78 -18.54
C ASP A 581 -1.31 -28.04 -17.26
N LEU A 582 -1.85 -27.68 -16.08
CA LEU A 582 -1.22 -28.01 -14.80
C LEU A 582 -1.17 -29.50 -14.53
N GLU A 583 -2.23 -30.23 -14.89
CA GLU A 583 -2.27 -31.69 -14.81
C GLU A 583 -1.23 -32.29 -15.76
N GLY A 584 -1.15 -31.80 -17.00
CA GLY A 584 -0.13 -32.20 -17.98
C GLY A 584 1.30 -31.99 -17.48
N LEU A 585 1.57 -30.82 -16.85
CA LEU A 585 2.87 -30.55 -16.21
C LEU A 585 3.16 -31.50 -15.05
N MET A 586 2.16 -31.83 -14.22
CA MET A 586 2.33 -32.79 -13.13
C MET A 586 2.63 -34.20 -13.65
N ILE A 587 1.93 -34.65 -14.68
CA ILE A 587 2.19 -35.95 -15.34
C ILE A 587 3.62 -35.96 -15.93
N HIS A 588 4.05 -34.90 -16.61
CA HIS A 588 5.39 -34.80 -17.16
C HIS A 588 6.48 -34.86 -16.08
N LEU A 589 6.27 -34.18 -14.92
CA LEU A 589 7.24 -34.16 -13.83
C LEU A 589 7.32 -35.47 -13.05
N PHE A 590 6.17 -36.07 -12.76
CA PHE A 590 6.07 -37.23 -11.88
C PHE A 590 5.87 -38.55 -12.62
N GLY A 591 5.35 -38.53 -13.85
CA GLY A 591 5.23 -39.70 -14.71
C GLY A 591 6.56 -40.26 -15.24
N ARG A 592 7.62 -39.46 -15.28
CA ARG A 592 8.98 -39.90 -15.59
C ARG A 592 9.69 -40.68 -14.47
N CYS A 593 9.15 -40.70 -13.25
CA CYS A 593 9.72 -41.46 -12.12
C CYS A 593 9.28 -42.95 -12.11
N SER A 594 8.53 -43.42 -13.09
CA SER A 594 7.97 -44.77 -13.14
C SER A 594 8.54 -45.65 -14.30
N THR A 595 9.68 -45.25 -14.92
CA THR A 595 10.36 -46.10 -15.90
C THR A 595 11.85 -46.26 -15.57
#